data_8acf68906d72866c90edd87a6c3146c8
#
_entry.id   8acf68906d72866c90edd87a6c3146c8
#
_cell.length_a   1.000
_cell.length_b   1.000
_cell.length_c   1.000
_cell.angle_alpha   90.00
_cell.angle_beta   90.00
_cell.angle_gamma   90.00
#
_symmetry.space_group_name_H-M   'P 1'
#
loop_
_entity.id
_entity.type
_entity.pdbx_description
1 polymer ?
#
loop_
_entity_poly.entity_id
_entity_poly.type
_entity_poly.pdbx_seq_one_letter_code
_entity_poly.pdbx_strand_id
1 'polypeptide(L)'
;NLKTKNILVPAKRDGKTYLIKFKRINDNQIRIETKDSATIKLSVIEGPDKTETSWYKIAQYAARGMMSLRSLTVNVNRHNSTYLPGFLPSIGDVFGQGSTISGTSPGLGFAFGVDGGEDFINKALNNNWLLKSDSINISPAVYNSSFKVDIKADLEPIKGLKITLNTLHEKTDRTDFQFMYDNAQNTFGGSFSMTTVAIATAFQSSNPNNDYQSAAFDKFISNRDIISRRLIGKYESIGEQNVTVNKNSPDVLIPAFLAAYTGKDANKTSLSFFPSLLSAVPNWNVTYDGLIN
;
A
#
# COMPACT_ATOMS: atom_id res chain seq x y z
N ASN A 1 -26.69 -45.87 11.06
CA ASN A 1 -25.28 -45.64 11.34
C ASN A 1 -25.03 -44.15 11.48
N LEU A 2 -24.91 -43.64 12.72
CA LEU A 2 -24.76 -42.19 13.04
C LEU A 2 -23.32 -41.71 12.95
N LYS A 3 -22.40 -42.54 12.50
CA LYS A 3 -20.95 -42.35 12.66
C LYS A 3 -20.39 -41.12 11.97
N THR A 4 -20.94 -40.76 10.84
CA THR A 4 -20.37 -39.73 9.95
C THR A 4 -21.33 -38.58 9.64
N LYS A 5 -22.59 -38.64 10.08
CA LYS A 5 -23.61 -37.68 9.71
C LYS A 5 -23.84 -36.63 10.82
N ASN A 6 -24.00 -35.37 10.44
CA ASN A 6 -24.58 -34.40 11.33
C ASN A 6 -26.03 -34.79 11.60
N ILE A 7 -26.42 -34.79 12.87
CA ILE A 7 -27.80 -35.02 13.26
C ILE A 7 -28.35 -33.82 13.99
N LEU A 8 -29.62 -33.55 13.77
CA LEU A 8 -30.41 -32.58 14.51
C LEU A 8 -31.49 -33.29 15.25
N VAL A 9 -31.77 -32.88 16.47
CA VAL A 9 -32.87 -33.41 17.29
C VAL A 9 -33.88 -32.29 17.52
N PRO A 10 -34.79 -32.07 16.56
CA PRO A 10 -35.89 -31.12 16.77
C PRO A 10 -36.90 -31.72 17.74
N ALA A 11 -37.33 -30.88 18.66
CA ALA A 11 -38.39 -31.18 19.62
C ALA A 11 -39.57 -30.24 19.41
N LYS A 12 -40.77 -30.75 19.58
CA LYS A 12 -42.00 -29.95 19.47
C LYS A 12 -42.67 -29.83 20.84
N ARG A 13 -42.84 -28.60 21.32
CA ARG A 13 -43.56 -28.29 22.54
C ARG A 13 -44.46 -27.09 22.26
N ASP A 14 -45.75 -27.18 22.61
CA ASP A 14 -46.73 -26.13 22.46
C ASP A 14 -46.80 -25.51 21.04
N GLY A 15 -46.69 -26.38 20.03
CA GLY A 15 -46.70 -25.96 18.63
C GLY A 15 -45.42 -25.37 18.10
N LYS A 16 -44.41 -25.06 18.93
CA LYS A 16 -43.12 -24.50 18.54
C LYS A 16 -42.07 -25.61 18.42
N THR A 17 -41.21 -25.50 17.40
CA THR A 17 -40.09 -26.43 17.18
C THR A 17 -38.80 -25.78 17.65
N TYR A 18 -38.01 -26.45 18.44
CA TYR A 18 -36.70 -26.05 18.91
C TYR A 18 -35.72 -27.20 18.80
N LEU A 19 -34.43 -26.91 18.72
CA LEU A 19 -33.37 -27.95 18.66
C LEU A 19 -32.86 -28.23 20.05
N ILE A 20 -32.85 -29.51 20.42
CA ILE A 20 -32.32 -29.99 21.70
C ILE A 20 -30.82 -30.31 21.56
N LYS A 21 -30.06 -29.87 22.54
CA LYS A 21 -28.64 -30.26 22.67
C LYS A 21 -28.61 -31.73 23.14
N PHE A 22 -27.74 -32.47 22.50
CA PHE A 22 -27.53 -33.89 22.82
C PHE A 22 -26.06 -34.23 22.92
N LYS A 23 -25.71 -35.26 23.64
CA LYS A 23 -24.37 -35.84 23.71
C LYS A 23 -24.36 -37.18 23.02
N ARG A 24 -23.51 -37.36 22.02
CA ARG A 24 -23.35 -38.67 21.36
C ARG A 24 -22.56 -39.59 22.31
N ILE A 25 -23.07 -40.78 22.59
CA ILE A 25 -22.42 -41.81 23.41
C ILE A 25 -21.63 -42.74 22.52
N ASN A 26 -22.27 -43.22 21.46
CA ASN A 26 -21.67 -44.12 20.47
C ASN A 26 -22.37 -43.94 19.11
N ASP A 27 -22.02 -44.77 18.13
CA ASP A 27 -22.52 -44.68 16.76
C ASP A 27 -24.05 -44.85 16.63
N ASN A 28 -24.71 -45.41 17.62
CA ASN A 28 -26.13 -45.73 17.59
C ASN A 28 -26.93 -45.11 18.76
N GLN A 29 -26.23 -44.40 19.68
CA GLN A 29 -26.85 -43.86 20.89
C GLN A 29 -26.52 -42.41 21.10
N ILE A 30 -27.54 -41.64 21.43
CA ILE A 30 -27.43 -40.26 21.87
C ILE A 30 -28.05 -40.12 23.26
N ARG A 31 -27.47 -39.27 24.09
CA ARG A 31 -28.05 -38.86 25.39
C ARG A 31 -28.65 -37.48 25.24
N ILE A 32 -29.88 -37.35 25.65
CA ILE A 32 -30.60 -36.08 25.71
C ILE A 32 -30.91 -35.84 27.18
N GLU A 33 -30.54 -34.66 27.67
CA GLU A 33 -30.85 -34.21 29.03
C GLU A 33 -31.88 -33.10 28.94
N THR A 34 -33.03 -33.28 29.59
CA THR A 34 -34.10 -32.30 29.69
C THR A 34 -34.26 -31.88 31.14
N LYS A 35 -34.51 -30.60 31.39
CA LYS A 35 -34.70 -30.05 32.74
C LYS A 35 -36.11 -30.26 33.26
N ASP A 36 -37.07 -30.49 32.39
CA ASP A 36 -38.49 -30.59 32.74
C ASP A 36 -39.08 -31.95 32.38
N SER A 37 -39.99 -32.47 33.24
CA SER A 37 -40.79 -33.66 32.98
C SER A 37 -41.97 -33.29 32.06
N ALA A 38 -41.74 -33.26 30.77
CA ALA A 38 -42.79 -33.00 29.79
C ALA A 38 -42.75 -34.05 28.69
N THR A 39 -43.93 -34.40 28.17
CA THR A 39 -44.02 -35.25 26.99
C THR A 39 -43.62 -34.49 25.77
N ILE A 40 -42.47 -34.82 25.19
CA ILE A 40 -41.89 -34.13 24.04
C ILE A 40 -41.85 -35.13 22.87
N LYS A 41 -42.36 -34.71 21.72
CA LYS A 41 -42.20 -35.49 20.49
C LYS A 41 -40.83 -35.20 19.89
N LEU A 42 -39.95 -36.17 19.88
CA LEU A 42 -38.60 -36.09 19.36
C LEU A 42 -38.50 -36.75 17.99
N SER A 43 -37.76 -36.16 17.11
CA SER A 43 -37.34 -36.79 15.87
C SER A 43 -35.83 -36.58 15.69
N VAL A 44 -35.16 -37.54 15.11
CA VAL A 44 -33.74 -37.42 14.72
C VAL A 44 -33.71 -37.28 13.23
N ILE A 45 -33.24 -36.14 12.76
CA ILE A 45 -33.11 -35.83 11.34
C ILE A 45 -31.64 -35.63 10.98
N GLU A 46 -31.32 -35.90 9.75
CA GLU A 46 -30.03 -35.60 9.21
C GLU A 46 -29.90 -34.08 9.11
N GLY A 47 -28.89 -33.53 9.75
CA GLY A 47 -28.59 -32.09 9.63
C GLY A 47 -27.84 -31.80 8.34
N PRO A 48 -27.77 -30.54 7.94
CA PRO A 48 -27.01 -30.14 6.75
C PRO A 48 -25.54 -30.53 6.89
N ASP A 49 -25.00 -31.07 5.82
CA ASP A 49 -23.59 -31.48 5.79
C ASP A 49 -22.72 -30.20 6.00
N LYS A 50 -21.73 -30.30 6.89
CA LYS A 50 -20.83 -29.13 7.15
C LYS A 50 -20.10 -28.69 5.90
N THR A 51 -19.90 -29.60 4.95
CA THR A 51 -19.26 -29.34 3.66
C THR A 51 -20.13 -28.54 2.70
N GLU A 52 -21.45 -28.45 2.91
CA GLU A 52 -22.38 -27.68 2.10
C GLU A 52 -22.56 -26.25 2.60
N THR A 53 -22.07 -25.94 3.80
CA THR A 53 -22.14 -24.58 4.34
C THR A 53 -21.33 -23.62 3.48
N SER A 54 -21.91 -22.49 3.08
CA SER A 54 -21.26 -21.48 2.25
C SER A 54 -19.88 -21.07 2.77
N TRP A 55 -19.72 -21.00 4.08
CA TRP A 55 -18.45 -20.69 4.75
C TRP A 55 -17.38 -21.76 4.51
N TYR A 56 -17.73 -23.03 4.53
CA TYR A 56 -16.81 -24.14 4.24
C TYR A 56 -16.32 -24.07 2.78
N LYS A 57 -17.22 -23.80 1.85
CA LYS A 57 -16.87 -23.61 0.43
C LYS A 57 -15.90 -22.43 0.26
N ILE A 58 -16.16 -21.29 0.93
CA ILE A 58 -15.25 -20.14 0.91
C ILE A 58 -13.88 -20.52 1.47
N ALA A 59 -13.84 -21.18 2.62
CA ALA A 59 -12.58 -21.64 3.24
C ALA A 59 -11.82 -22.60 2.33
N GLN A 60 -12.51 -23.50 1.64
CA GLN A 60 -11.93 -24.44 0.68
C GLN A 60 -11.34 -23.70 -0.54
N TYR A 61 -12.05 -22.72 -1.09
CA TYR A 61 -11.53 -21.91 -2.20
C TYR A 61 -10.33 -21.07 -1.76
N ALA A 62 -10.36 -20.49 -0.57
CA ALA A 62 -9.24 -19.76 0.00
C ALA A 62 -8.01 -20.65 0.19
N ALA A 63 -8.20 -21.88 0.73
CA ALA A 63 -7.13 -22.86 0.87
C ALA A 63 -6.53 -23.27 -0.48
N ARG A 64 -7.38 -23.52 -1.49
CA ARG A 64 -6.91 -23.83 -2.86
C ARG A 64 -6.15 -22.66 -3.46
N GLY A 65 -6.62 -21.41 -3.25
CA GLY A 65 -5.93 -20.20 -3.67
C GLY A 65 -4.53 -20.08 -3.04
N MET A 66 -4.42 -20.29 -1.73
CA MET A 66 -3.12 -20.29 -1.04
C MET A 66 -2.19 -21.42 -1.52
N MET A 67 -2.73 -22.60 -1.77
CA MET A 67 -1.94 -23.74 -2.28
C MET A 67 -1.51 -23.58 -3.73
N SER A 68 -2.12 -22.66 -4.48
CA SER A 68 -1.72 -22.34 -5.85
C SER A 68 -0.47 -21.45 -5.91
N LEU A 69 -0.12 -20.75 -4.82
CA LEU A 69 1.06 -19.91 -4.72
C LEU A 69 2.33 -20.80 -4.74
N ARG A 70 3.14 -20.62 -5.78
CA ARG A 70 4.40 -21.36 -5.96
C ARG A 70 5.58 -20.56 -5.43
N SER A 71 5.62 -19.27 -5.74
CA SER A 71 6.64 -18.37 -5.25
C SER A 71 6.06 -17.01 -4.92
N LEU A 72 6.62 -16.37 -3.91
CA LEU A 72 6.37 -14.97 -3.57
C LEU A 72 7.72 -14.33 -3.26
N THR A 73 8.09 -13.34 -4.07
CA THR A 73 9.31 -12.55 -3.87
C THR A 73 8.89 -11.11 -3.56
N VAL A 74 9.39 -10.58 -2.46
CA VAL A 74 9.18 -9.20 -2.06
C VAL A 74 10.53 -8.56 -1.86
N ASN A 75 10.87 -7.57 -2.70
CA ASN A 75 12.08 -6.77 -2.59
C ASN A 75 11.70 -5.38 -2.12
N VAL A 76 12.27 -4.95 -1.01
CA VAL A 76 12.10 -3.60 -0.48
C VAL A 76 13.47 -2.95 -0.41
N ASN A 77 13.66 -1.88 -1.17
CA ASN A 77 14.88 -1.09 -1.17
C ASN A 77 14.57 0.32 -0.71
N ARG A 78 15.34 0.81 0.25
CA ARG A 78 15.35 2.20 0.66
C ARG A 78 16.78 2.72 0.60
N HIS A 79 16.96 3.80 -0.12
CA HIS A 79 18.25 4.47 -0.25
C HIS A 79 18.08 5.95 0.06
N ASN A 80 18.89 6.45 0.99
CA ASN A 80 18.96 7.86 1.30
C ASN A 80 20.41 8.30 1.11
N SER A 81 20.60 9.49 0.56
CA SER A 81 21.92 10.12 0.46
C SER A 81 21.84 11.59 0.75
N THR A 82 22.80 12.10 1.49
CA THR A 82 22.92 13.52 1.81
C THR A 82 24.31 13.99 1.36
N TYR A 83 24.34 15.03 0.56
CA TYR A 83 25.54 15.73 0.16
C TYR A 83 25.58 17.10 0.85
N LEU A 84 26.63 17.33 1.63
CA LEU A 84 26.87 18.57 2.36
C LEU A 84 28.13 19.25 1.84
N PRO A 85 28.03 20.18 0.92
CA PRO A 85 29.18 20.94 0.46
C PRO A 85 29.64 21.96 1.51
N GLY A 86 30.94 22.25 1.52
CA GLY A 86 31.51 23.23 2.46
C GLY A 86 31.49 22.76 3.92
N PHE A 87 31.54 21.45 4.18
CA PHE A 87 31.63 20.91 5.54
C PHE A 87 32.97 21.28 6.18
N LEU A 88 32.93 21.98 7.32
CA LEU A 88 34.10 22.57 7.98
C LEU A 88 34.80 21.63 8.97
N PRO A 89 34.09 20.80 9.76
CA PRO A 89 34.76 19.95 10.73
C PRO A 89 35.71 18.96 10.05
N SER A 90 36.84 18.71 10.71
CA SER A 90 37.81 17.73 10.21
C SER A 90 37.24 16.31 10.31
N ILE A 91 37.52 15.49 9.29
CA ILE A 91 37.20 14.07 9.28
C ILE A 91 38.22 13.35 10.16
N GLY A 92 37.80 12.80 11.30
CA GLY A 92 38.69 12.34 12.35
C GLY A 92 38.83 10.83 12.53
N ASP A 93 37.83 10.04 12.17
CA ASP A 93 37.82 8.59 12.36
C ASP A 93 37.42 7.80 11.07
N VAL A 94 37.38 6.48 11.18
CA VAL A 94 37.02 5.58 10.06
C VAL A 94 35.61 5.79 9.53
N PHE A 95 34.73 6.43 10.29
CA PHE A 95 33.37 6.79 9.90
C PHE A 95 33.25 8.25 9.47
N GLY A 96 34.37 8.95 9.32
CA GLY A 96 34.38 10.38 8.95
C GLY A 96 33.92 11.31 10.04
N GLN A 97 34.01 10.91 11.33
CA GLN A 97 33.52 11.69 12.44
C GLN A 97 34.64 12.57 13.03
N GLY A 98 34.42 13.89 13.06
CA GLY A 98 35.29 14.82 13.77
C GLY A 98 34.77 15.08 15.19
N SER A 99 35.69 15.29 16.15
CA SER A 99 35.34 15.73 17.51
C SER A 99 34.98 17.22 17.50
N THR A 100 33.85 17.57 18.11
CA THR A 100 33.41 18.96 18.31
C THR A 100 32.99 19.17 19.77
N ILE A 101 32.78 20.43 20.17
CA ILE A 101 32.27 20.78 21.52
C ILE A 101 30.91 20.12 21.78
N SER A 102 30.12 19.89 20.73
CA SER A 102 28.77 19.30 20.80
C SER A 102 28.76 17.79 20.59
N GLY A 103 29.93 17.13 20.56
CA GLY A 103 30.06 15.69 20.26
C GLY A 103 30.77 15.42 18.95
N THR A 104 30.40 14.36 18.25
CA THR A 104 30.96 14.02 16.95
C THR A 104 30.14 14.63 15.82
N SER A 105 30.82 15.11 14.78
CA SER A 105 30.21 15.63 13.55
C SER A 105 30.74 14.90 12.31
N PRO A 106 29.91 14.56 11.35
CA PRO A 106 28.48 14.81 11.27
C PRO A 106 27.59 13.96 12.19
N GLY A 107 28.14 12.95 12.88
CA GLY A 107 27.44 12.04 13.74
C GLY A 107 27.25 10.65 13.11
N LEU A 108 27.15 9.60 13.95
CA LEU A 108 27.01 8.23 13.48
C LEU A 108 25.71 8.01 12.66
N GLY A 109 24.62 8.73 13.01
CA GLY A 109 23.39 8.67 12.25
C GLY A 109 23.57 9.07 10.78
N PHE A 110 24.40 10.08 10.51
CA PHE A 110 24.78 10.45 9.14
C PHE A 110 25.64 9.38 8.47
N ALA A 111 26.65 8.87 9.16
CA ALA A 111 27.53 7.84 8.61
C ALA A 111 26.79 6.56 8.19
N PHE A 112 25.72 6.19 8.92
CA PHE A 112 24.89 5.04 8.62
C PHE A 112 23.63 5.38 7.79
N GLY A 113 23.50 6.62 7.29
CA GLY A 113 22.39 7.03 6.44
C GLY A 113 21.02 7.11 7.16
N VAL A 114 21.02 7.18 8.49
CA VAL A 114 19.81 7.35 9.30
C VAL A 114 19.42 8.82 9.38
N ASP A 115 20.40 9.70 9.59
CA ASP A 115 20.22 11.14 9.63
C ASP A 115 20.39 11.73 8.23
N GLY A 116 19.46 12.60 7.85
CA GLY A 116 19.49 13.28 6.54
C GLY A 116 18.32 14.25 6.41
N GLY A 117 18.24 14.88 5.26
CA GLY A 117 17.15 15.81 4.95
C GLY A 117 17.29 17.18 5.59
N GLU A 118 16.19 17.91 5.64
CA GLU A 118 16.15 19.31 6.07
C GLU A 118 16.57 19.50 7.53
N ASP A 119 16.08 18.64 8.42
CA ASP A 119 16.41 18.72 9.86
C ASP A 119 17.91 18.56 10.10
N PHE A 120 18.55 17.65 9.37
CA PHE A 120 19.99 17.46 9.49
C PHE A 120 20.78 18.64 8.94
N ILE A 121 20.36 19.22 7.83
CA ILE A 121 20.99 20.40 7.22
C ILE A 121 20.84 21.60 8.16
N ASN A 122 19.65 21.79 8.75
CA ASN A 122 19.41 22.84 9.74
C ASN A 122 20.29 22.63 11.00
N LYS A 123 20.44 21.38 11.44
CA LYS A 123 21.38 21.05 12.52
C LYS A 123 22.83 21.41 12.15
N ALA A 124 23.26 21.10 10.94
CA ALA A 124 24.60 21.44 10.45
C ALA A 124 24.84 22.96 10.38
N LEU A 125 23.83 23.71 9.95
CA LEU A 125 23.86 25.17 9.93
C LEU A 125 23.93 25.77 11.34
N ASN A 126 23.09 25.30 12.25
CA ASN A 126 23.03 25.78 13.62
C ASN A 126 24.32 25.50 14.43
N ASN A 127 25.02 24.42 14.06
CA ASN A 127 26.32 24.08 14.68
C ASN A 127 27.51 24.68 13.94
N ASN A 128 27.30 25.55 12.96
CA ASN A 128 28.34 26.13 12.12
C ASN A 128 29.26 25.08 11.44
N TRP A 129 28.69 23.98 11.01
CA TRP A 129 29.43 22.94 10.30
C TRP A 129 29.58 23.23 8.80
N LEU A 130 28.81 24.17 8.27
CA LEU A 130 28.83 24.52 6.85
C LEU A 130 29.42 25.92 6.65
N LEU A 131 30.27 26.04 5.63
CA LEU A 131 30.84 27.33 5.23
C LEU A 131 29.75 28.20 4.61
N LYS A 132 29.53 29.36 5.19
CA LYS A 132 28.72 30.44 4.59
C LYS A 132 29.69 31.51 4.10
N SER A 133 29.68 31.81 2.82
CA SER A 133 30.56 32.86 2.24
C SER A 133 29.88 33.52 1.04
N ASP A 134 29.86 34.83 1.04
CA ASP A 134 29.33 35.62 -0.08
C ASP A 134 30.30 35.64 -1.28
N SER A 135 31.54 35.24 -1.08
CA SER A 135 32.61 35.33 -2.08
C SER A 135 32.88 33.98 -2.80
N ILE A 136 32.40 32.88 -2.29
CA ILE A 136 32.62 31.55 -2.84
C ILE A 136 31.28 30.94 -3.22
N ASN A 137 31.11 30.60 -4.48
CA ASN A 137 29.92 29.89 -4.94
C ASN A 137 30.02 28.43 -4.55
N ILE A 138 29.28 28.03 -3.51
CA ILE A 138 29.16 26.66 -3.04
C ILE A 138 27.86 26.07 -3.58
N SER A 139 27.90 24.85 -4.07
CA SER A 139 26.70 24.12 -4.50
C SER A 139 25.70 23.97 -3.37
N PRO A 140 24.40 23.87 -3.65
CA PRO A 140 23.40 23.57 -2.62
C PRO A 140 23.68 22.25 -1.94
N ALA A 141 23.22 22.10 -0.69
CA ALA A 141 23.17 20.80 -0.04
C ALA A 141 22.05 19.97 -0.69
N VAL A 142 22.31 18.69 -0.94
CA VAL A 142 21.39 17.83 -1.68
C VAL A 142 20.99 16.64 -0.82
N TYR A 143 19.71 16.43 -0.69
CA TYR A 143 19.14 15.23 -0.10
C TYR A 143 18.36 14.44 -1.16
N ASN A 144 18.74 13.17 -1.34
CA ASN A 144 18.00 12.25 -2.18
C ASN A 144 17.43 11.12 -1.32
N SER A 145 16.19 10.78 -1.54
CA SER A 145 15.53 9.62 -0.93
C SER A 145 14.89 8.77 -2.02
N SER A 146 15.15 7.48 -2.03
CA SER A 146 14.53 6.52 -2.93
C SER A 146 13.92 5.39 -2.13
N PHE A 147 12.67 5.07 -2.44
CA PHE A 147 11.95 3.93 -1.87
C PHE A 147 11.35 3.11 -3.00
N LYS A 148 11.71 1.83 -3.05
CA LYS A 148 11.27 0.90 -4.09
C LYS A 148 10.75 -0.37 -3.45
N VAL A 149 9.56 -0.79 -3.87
CA VAL A 149 8.97 -2.09 -3.55
C VAL A 149 8.66 -2.81 -4.85
N ASP A 150 9.18 -4.02 -4.98
CA ASP A 150 8.95 -4.92 -6.10
C ASP A 150 8.39 -6.23 -5.56
N ILE A 151 7.20 -6.60 -6.00
CA ILE A 151 6.51 -7.82 -5.57
C ILE A 151 6.24 -8.68 -6.80
N LYS A 152 6.73 -9.91 -6.77
CA LYS A 152 6.45 -10.91 -7.76
C LYS A 152 5.80 -12.14 -7.11
N ALA A 153 4.70 -12.61 -7.66
CA ALA A 153 4.03 -13.83 -7.24
C ALA A 153 3.76 -14.75 -8.43
N ASP A 154 4.13 -15.99 -8.32
CA ASP A 154 3.82 -17.02 -9.31
C ASP A 154 2.79 -17.98 -8.74
N LEU A 155 1.68 -18.13 -9.43
CA LEU A 155 0.53 -18.94 -9.07
C LEU A 155 0.34 -20.07 -10.08
N GLU A 156 0.01 -21.27 -9.61
CA GLU A 156 -0.40 -22.39 -10.42
C GLU A 156 -1.68 -23.01 -9.86
N PRO A 157 -2.86 -22.44 -10.14
CA PRO A 157 -4.12 -22.90 -9.59
C PRO A 157 -4.53 -24.29 -10.07
N ILE A 158 -4.16 -24.66 -11.28
CA ILE A 158 -4.29 -25.99 -11.86
C ILE A 158 -3.03 -26.34 -12.62
N LYS A 159 -2.75 -27.63 -12.79
CA LYS A 159 -1.56 -28.11 -13.50
C LYS A 159 -1.50 -27.51 -14.92
N GLY A 160 -0.38 -26.86 -15.23
CA GLY A 160 -0.12 -26.22 -16.53
C GLY A 160 -0.68 -24.81 -16.69
N LEU A 161 -1.48 -24.26 -15.75
CA LEU A 161 -1.92 -22.87 -15.76
C LEU A 161 -1.03 -22.06 -14.83
N LYS A 162 -0.13 -21.25 -15.41
CA LYS A 162 0.78 -20.37 -14.69
C LYS A 162 0.30 -18.93 -14.78
N ILE A 163 0.19 -18.27 -13.64
CA ILE A 163 -0.17 -16.86 -13.51
C ILE A 163 0.96 -16.16 -12.77
N THR A 164 1.64 -15.25 -13.45
CA THR A 164 2.69 -14.41 -12.84
C THR A 164 2.13 -13.04 -12.60
N LEU A 165 2.19 -12.57 -11.36
CA LEU A 165 1.79 -11.24 -10.91
C LEU A 165 3.05 -10.42 -10.61
N ASN A 166 3.13 -9.21 -11.16
CA ASN A 166 4.24 -8.28 -10.92
C ASN A 166 3.70 -6.92 -10.47
N THR A 167 4.24 -6.40 -9.39
CA THR A 167 3.88 -5.08 -8.86
C THR A 167 5.15 -4.31 -8.59
N LEU A 168 5.26 -3.11 -9.14
CA LEU A 168 6.32 -2.16 -8.86
C LEU A 168 5.72 -0.91 -8.22
N HIS A 169 6.38 -0.42 -7.19
CA HIS A 169 6.12 0.87 -6.58
C HIS A 169 7.47 1.52 -6.28
N GLU A 170 7.77 2.62 -6.93
CA GLU A 170 9.04 3.33 -6.77
C GLU A 170 8.78 4.82 -6.63
N LYS A 171 9.40 5.43 -5.65
CA LYS A 171 9.41 6.87 -5.42
C LYS A 171 10.82 7.35 -5.21
N THR A 172 11.20 8.41 -5.90
CA THR A 172 12.41 9.17 -5.63
C THR A 172 12.06 10.61 -5.33
N ASP A 173 12.66 11.15 -4.29
CA ASP A 173 12.56 12.54 -3.90
C ASP A 173 13.97 13.12 -3.87
N ARG A 174 14.13 14.34 -4.40
CA ARG A 174 15.33 15.14 -4.33
C ARG A 174 14.99 16.52 -3.80
N THR A 175 15.75 16.99 -2.86
CA THR A 175 15.65 18.34 -2.34
C THR A 175 17.03 18.99 -2.39
N ASP A 176 17.13 20.13 -3.06
CA ASP A 176 18.32 20.95 -3.11
C ASP A 176 18.11 22.13 -2.16
N PHE A 177 18.88 22.18 -1.08
CA PHE A 177 18.79 23.20 -0.04
C PHE A 177 19.78 24.32 -0.29
N GLN A 178 19.26 25.51 -0.59
CA GLN A 178 20.02 26.73 -0.79
C GLN A 178 20.31 27.39 0.56
N PHE A 179 21.43 27.07 1.17
CA PHE A 179 21.78 27.60 2.50
C PHE A 179 22.74 28.79 2.49
N MET A 180 23.22 29.17 1.31
CA MET A 180 24.23 30.26 1.16
C MET A 180 23.61 31.63 1.20
N TYR A 181 22.37 31.77 0.76
CA TYR A 181 21.70 33.06 0.62
C TYR A 181 20.50 33.12 1.55
N ASP A 182 20.34 34.25 2.23
CA ASP A 182 19.15 34.53 3.02
C ASP A 182 17.92 34.58 2.10
N ASN A 183 16.83 33.94 2.50
CA ASN A 183 15.58 33.77 1.72
C ASN A 183 15.70 33.02 0.40
N ALA A 184 16.74 32.25 0.17
CA ALA A 184 16.80 31.34 -0.97
C ALA A 184 15.78 30.23 -0.84
N GLN A 185 15.10 29.95 -1.95
CA GLN A 185 14.09 28.87 -1.98
C GLN A 185 14.74 27.51 -2.26
N ASN A 186 14.33 26.51 -1.51
CA ASN A 186 14.71 25.12 -1.79
C ASN A 186 14.07 24.66 -3.09
N THR A 187 14.80 23.85 -3.85
CA THR A 187 14.29 23.23 -5.06
C THR A 187 13.94 21.78 -4.80
N PHE A 188 12.74 21.38 -5.20
CA PHE A 188 12.23 20.03 -5.03
C PHE A 188 12.07 19.35 -6.38
N GLY A 189 12.50 18.12 -6.47
CA GLY A 189 12.32 17.26 -7.64
C GLY A 189 12.02 15.83 -7.22
N GLY A 190 11.59 15.02 -8.16
CA GLY A 190 11.34 13.60 -7.86
C GLY A 190 10.67 12.88 -9.01
N SER A 191 10.57 11.57 -8.87
CA SER A 191 9.86 10.71 -9.79
C SER A 191 9.03 9.68 -9.04
N PHE A 192 7.96 9.25 -9.67
CA PHE A 192 7.07 8.23 -9.15
C PHE A 192 6.75 7.23 -10.26
N SER A 193 6.88 5.95 -9.97
CA SER A 193 6.53 4.85 -10.86
C SER A 193 5.73 3.81 -10.09
N MET A 194 4.60 3.42 -10.64
CA MET A 194 3.72 2.42 -10.01
C MET A 194 3.05 1.56 -11.07
N THR A 195 3.03 0.25 -10.84
CA THR A 195 2.22 -0.65 -11.61
C THR A 195 0.74 -0.42 -11.30
N THR A 196 -0.04 -0.13 -12.33
CA THR A 196 -1.49 0.05 -12.21
C THR A 196 -2.20 -0.56 -13.40
N VAL A 197 -3.45 -0.97 -13.22
CA VAL A 197 -4.30 -1.47 -14.30
C VAL A 197 -5.27 -0.37 -14.72
N ALA A 198 -5.13 0.07 -15.96
CA ALA A 198 -5.94 1.11 -16.56
C ALA A 198 -7.06 0.53 -17.45
N ILE A 199 -7.69 -0.59 -17.07
CA ILE A 199 -8.73 -1.26 -17.87
C ILE A 199 -9.89 -0.30 -18.16
N ALA A 200 -10.26 0.57 -17.24
CA ALA A 200 -11.34 1.53 -17.38
C ALA A 200 -11.14 2.51 -18.56
N THR A 201 -9.89 2.72 -18.97
CA THR A 201 -9.52 3.66 -20.04
C THR A 201 -8.82 2.99 -21.23
N ALA A 202 -8.46 1.70 -21.10
CA ALA A 202 -7.68 0.98 -22.10
C ALA A 202 -8.36 0.85 -23.45
N PHE A 203 -9.71 0.88 -23.49
CA PHE A 203 -10.52 0.72 -24.70
C PHE A 203 -11.19 2.02 -25.12
N GLN A 204 -10.75 3.16 -24.63
CA GLN A 204 -11.24 4.44 -25.09
C GLN A 204 -10.68 4.72 -26.49
N SER A 205 -11.57 4.90 -27.45
CA SER A 205 -11.17 5.25 -28.82
C SER A 205 -10.82 6.73 -28.91
N SER A 206 -9.70 7.06 -29.55
CA SER A 206 -9.45 8.41 -30.03
C SER A 206 -9.95 8.54 -31.45
N ASN A 207 -10.60 9.67 -31.78
CA ASN A 207 -11.23 9.89 -33.05
C ASN A 207 -10.61 11.14 -33.72
N PRO A 208 -10.25 11.09 -35.01
CA PRO A 208 -9.79 12.27 -35.74
C PRO A 208 -10.76 13.44 -35.72
N ASN A 209 -12.07 13.18 -35.62
CA ASN A 209 -13.11 14.22 -35.64
C ASN A 209 -13.15 15.06 -34.34
N ASN A 210 -12.43 14.65 -33.28
CA ASN A 210 -12.30 15.43 -32.04
C ASN A 210 -10.82 15.69 -31.70
N ASP A 211 -10.00 15.94 -32.70
CA ASP A 211 -8.56 16.25 -32.56
C ASP A 211 -7.78 15.23 -31.71
N TYR A 212 -8.18 13.96 -31.75
CA TYR A 212 -7.60 12.89 -30.94
C TYR A 212 -7.65 13.14 -29.43
N GLN A 213 -8.57 13.95 -28.93
CA GLN A 213 -8.74 14.21 -27.50
C GLN A 213 -9.02 12.91 -26.76
N SER A 214 -8.39 12.80 -25.59
CA SER A 214 -8.55 11.66 -24.68
C SER A 214 -9.46 12.04 -23.51
N ALA A 215 -10.62 11.39 -23.41
CA ALA A 215 -11.53 11.60 -22.27
C ALA A 215 -10.86 11.31 -20.90
N ALA A 216 -9.89 10.39 -20.86
CA ALA A 216 -9.10 10.15 -19.67
C ALA A 216 -8.18 11.33 -19.33
N PHE A 217 -7.59 11.97 -20.36
CA PHE A 217 -6.76 13.14 -20.17
C PHE A 217 -7.57 14.36 -19.73
N ASP A 218 -8.73 14.60 -20.34
CA ASP A 218 -9.62 15.69 -19.93
C ASP A 218 -10.08 15.51 -18.47
N LYS A 219 -10.38 14.26 -18.09
CA LYS A 219 -10.70 13.92 -16.71
C LYS A 219 -9.50 14.13 -15.77
N PHE A 220 -8.29 13.83 -16.22
CA PHE A 220 -7.08 14.12 -15.45
C PHE A 220 -6.92 15.62 -15.20
N ILE A 221 -7.09 16.45 -16.23
CA ILE A 221 -7.01 17.90 -16.10
C ILE A 221 -8.06 18.44 -15.12
N SER A 222 -9.31 18.00 -15.22
CA SER A 222 -10.38 18.41 -14.31
C SER A 222 -10.15 17.91 -12.86
N ASN A 223 -9.60 16.72 -12.70
CA ASN A 223 -9.28 16.16 -11.40
C ASN A 223 -8.23 16.99 -10.64
N ARG A 224 -7.31 17.67 -11.34
CA ARG A 224 -6.28 18.52 -10.71
C ARG A 224 -6.91 19.60 -9.83
N ASP A 225 -8.00 20.20 -10.29
CA ASP A 225 -8.72 21.22 -9.52
C ASP A 225 -9.41 20.64 -8.27
N ILE A 226 -9.94 19.45 -8.39
CA ILE A 226 -10.58 18.74 -7.27
C ILE A 226 -9.52 18.36 -6.22
N ILE A 227 -8.42 17.75 -6.65
CA ILE A 227 -7.35 17.31 -5.76
C ILE A 227 -6.66 18.50 -5.08
N SER A 228 -6.37 19.59 -5.82
CA SER A 228 -5.77 20.80 -5.25
C SER A 228 -6.64 21.38 -4.13
N ARG A 229 -7.94 21.53 -4.33
CA ARG A 229 -8.87 22.02 -3.29
C ARG A 229 -8.91 21.08 -2.08
N ARG A 230 -8.90 19.77 -2.30
CA ARG A 230 -8.88 18.79 -1.21
C ARG A 230 -7.58 18.82 -0.40
N LEU A 231 -6.44 19.08 -1.06
CA LEU A 231 -5.16 19.25 -0.38
C LEU A 231 -5.14 20.53 0.46
N ILE A 232 -5.63 21.66 -0.09
CA ILE A 232 -5.77 22.90 0.67
C ILE A 232 -6.59 22.65 1.94
N GLY A 233 -7.80 22.08 1.82
CA GLY A 233 -8.63 21.78 2.98
C GLY A 233 -7.99 20.82 3.99
N LYS A 234 -7.15 19.89 3.53
CA LYS A 234 -6.37 19.02 4.41
C LYS A 234 -5.33 19.82 5.20
N TYR A 235 -4.58 20.70 4.55
CA TYR A 235 -3.55 21.55 5.21
C TYR A 235 -4.18 22.54 6.19
N GLU A 236 -5.29 23.17 5.81
CA GLU A 236 -6.06 24.04 6.70
C GLU A 236 -6.57 23.28 7.95
N SER A 237 -6.97 22.03 7.79
CA SER A 237 -7.45 21.19 8.90
C SER A 237 -6.37 20.85 9.94
N ILE A 238 -5.10 20.92 9.57
CA ILE A 238 -3.94 20.72 10.47
C ILE A 238 -3.33 22.04 10.97
N GLY A 239 -3.99 23.16 10.68
CA GLY A 239 -3.64 24.48 11.24
C GLY A 239 -2.76 25.36 10.36
N GLU A 240 -2.44 24.94 9.14
CA GLU A 240 -1.72 25.78 8.19
C GLU A 240 -2.65 26.87 7.64
N GLN A 241 -2.18 28.12 7.63
CA GLN A 241 -2.94 29.28 7.13
C GLN A 241 -2.38 29.74 5.77
N ASN A 242 -3.26 30.25 4.90
CA ASN A 242 -2.91 30.80 3.58
C ASN A 242 -2.19 29.80 2.65
N VAL A 243 -2.58 28.53 2.70
CA VAL A 243 -1.97 27.49 1.89
C VAL A 243 -2.34 27.67 0.41
N THR A 244 -1.32 27.75 -0.43
CA THR A 244 -1.48 27.67 -1.88
C THR A 244 -0.89 26.36 -2.38
N VAL A 245 -1.64 25.60 -3.14
CA VAL A 245 -1.19 24.33 -3.72
C VAL A 245 -1.03 24.51 -5.22
N ASN A 246 0.18 24.29 -5.71
CA ASN A 246 0.44 24.32 -7.15
C ASN A 246 -0.21 23.10 -7.83
N LYS A 247 -1.10 23.36 -8.79
CA LYS A 247 -1.80 22.30 -9.55
C LYS A 247 -0.86 21.40 -10.37
N ASN A 248 0.39 21.82 -10.58
CA ASN A 248 1.41 21.05 -11.27
C ASN A 248 2.37 20.33 -10.30
N SER A 249 2.14 20.41 -9.00
CA SER A 249 2.94 19.65 -8.03
C SER A 249 2.65 18.15 -8.13
N PRO A 250 3.64 17.29 -7.84
CA PRO A 250 3.45 15.84 -7.81
C PRO A 250 2.31 15.39 -6.89
N ASP A 251 2.10 16.10 -5.77
CA ASP A 251 1.02 15.83 -4.81
C ASP A 251 -0.38 15.99 -5.41
N VAL A 252 -0.52 16.83 -6.42
CA VAL A 252 -1.77 16.99 -7.18
C VAL A 252 -1.81 16.07 -8.39
N LEU A 253 -0.71 16.03 -9.16
CA LEU A 253 -0.68 15.30 -10.43
C LEU A 253 -0.87 13.79 -10.24
N ILE A 254 -0.21 13.18 -9.25
CA ILE A 254 -0.26 11.73 -9.03
C ILE A 254 -1.68 11.26 -8.67
N PRO A 255 -2.35 11.80 -7.64
CA PRO A 255 -3.72 11.40 -7.33
C PRO A 255 -4.72 11.72 -8.44
N ALA A 256 -4.56 12.85 -9.13
CA ALA A 256 -5.42 13.24 -10.25
C ALA A 256 -5.29 12.27 -11.43
N PHE A 257 -4.06 11.87 -11.78
CA PHE A 257 -3.77 10.89 -12.81
C PHE A 257 -4.35 9.53 -12.45
N LEU A 258 -4.07 9.03 -11.26
CA LEU A 258 -4.58 7.74 -10.81
C LEU A 258 -6.11 7.71 -10.81
N ALA A 259 -6.78 8.76 -10.32
CA ALA A 259 -8.23 8.83 -10.37
C ALA A 259 -8.78 8.77 -11.81
N ALA A 260 -8.17 9.52 -12.74
CA ALA A 260 -8.60 9.55 -14.14
C ALA A 260 -8.44 8.20 -14.82
N TYR A 261 -7.25 7.61 -14.72
CA TYR A 261 -6.88 6.42 -15.49
C TYR A 261 -7.35 5.09 -14.88
N THR A 262 -7.57 5.05 -13.55
CA THR A 262 -8.17 3.88 -12.89
C THR A 262 -9.70 3.96 -12.78
N GLY A 263 -10.32 5.04 -13.29
CA GLY A 263 -11.77 5.23 -13.24
C GLY A 263 -12.34 5.56 -11.87
N LYS A 264 -11.49 5.93 -10.90
CA LYS A 264 -11.92 6.30 -9.54
C LYS A 264 -12.42 7.75 -9.49
N ASP A 265 -13.27 8.03 -8.50
CA ASP A 265 -13.72 9.38 -8.22
C ASP A 265 -12.60 10.19 -7.53
N ALA A 266 -12.25 11.35 -8.10
CA ALA A 266 -11.24 12.25 -7.54
C ALA A 266 -11.60 12.75 -6.13
N ASN A 267 -12.88 12.84 -5.79
CA ASN A 267 -13.33 13.21 -4.45
C ASN A 267 -13.05 12.13 -3.39
N LYS A 268 -12.89 10.87 -3.80
CA LYS A 268 -12.67 9.71 -2.92
C LYS A 268 -11.27 9.14 -3.01
N THR A 269 -10.47 9.58 -3.99
CA THR A 269 -9.10 9.10 -4.18
C THR A 269 -8.23 9.53 -2.98
N SER A 270 -7.29 8.67 -2.58
CA SER A 270 -6.32 9.00 -1.54
C SER A 270 -5.49 10.21 -1.93
N LEU A 271 -5.36 11.18 -1.03
CA LEU A 271 -4.45 12.32 -1.16
C LEU A 271 -3.04 11.99 -0.65
N SER A 272 -2.79 10.74 -0.26
CA SER A 272 -1.45 10.33 0.09
C SER A 272 -0.59 10.38 -1.16
N PHE A 273 0.57 10.99 -1.05
CA PHE A 273 1.62 10.96 -2.07
C PHE A 273 1.98 9.51 -2.45
N PHE A 274 1.75 8.59 -1.54
CA PHE A 274 1.78 7.16 -1.76
C PHE A 274 0.36 6.59 -1.75
N PRO A 275 -0.20 6.28 -2.91
CA PRO A 275 -1.31 5.31 -2.93
C PRO A 275 -0.83 4.10 -2.14
N SER A 276 -1.67 3.61 -1.22
CA SER A 276 -1.30 2.43 -0.44
C SER A 276 -0.84 1.31 -1.40
N LEU A 277 0.11 0.49 -0.96
CA LEU A 277 0.57 -0.69 -1.73
C LEU A 277 -0.62 -1.55 -2.20
N LEU A 278 -1.71 -1.56 -1.43
CA LEU A 278 -2.99 -2.19 -1.75
C LEU A 278 -3.73 -1.54 -2.95
N SER A 279 -3.36 -0.31 -3.35
CA SER A 279 -3.91 0.34 -4.55
C SER A 279 -3.15 -0.02 -5.82
N ALA A 280 -1.96 -0.59 -5.69
CA ALA A 280 -1.19 -1.10 -6.81
C ALA A 280 -1.84 -2.41 -7.27
N VAL A 281 -2.48 -2.38 -8.42
CA VAL A 281 -3.01 -3.60 -9.05
C VAL A 281 -1.88 -4.23 -9.84
N PRO A 282 -1.50 -5.49 -9.53
CA PRO A 282 -0.39 -6.13 -10.22
C PRO A 282 -0.67 -6.30 -11.72
N ASN A 283 0.36 -6.15 -12.53
CA ASN A 283 0.35 -6.68 -13.90
C ASN A 283 0.33 -8.20 -13.82
N TRP A 284 -0.35 -8.83 -14.75
CA TRP A 284 -0.48 -10.28 -14.77
C TRP A 284 -0.18 -10.84 -16.15
N ASN A 285 0.48 -11.98 -16.15
CA ASN A 285 0.73 -12.80 -17.32
C ASN A 285 0.18 -14.19 -17.07
N VAL A 286 -0.60 -14.73 -18.02
CA VAL A 286 -1.20 -16.06 -17.91
C VAL A 286 -0.69 -16.93 -19.04
N THR A 287 -0.12 -18.07 -18.71
CA THR A 287 0.35 -19.09 -19.63
C THR A 287 -0.32 -20.42 -19.32
N TYR A 288 -0.84 -21.08 -20.33
CA TYR A 288 -1.44 -22.41 -20.19
C TYR A 288 -0.78 -23.42 -21.12
N ASP A 289 -0.09 -24.38 -20.51
CA ASP A 289 0.67 -25.44 -21.21
C ASP A 289 -0.13 -26.76 -21.31
N GLY A 290 -1.35 -26.82 -20.78
CA GLY A 290 -2.14 -28.05 -20.63
C GLY A 290 -2.78 -28.59 -21.93
N LEU A 291 -2.65 -27.86 -23.04
CA LEU A 291 -3.17 -28.29 -24.35
C LEU A 291 -2.14 -29.12 -25.16
N ILE A 292 -0.93 -29.25 -24.66
CA ILE A 292 0.21 -29.86 -25.39
C ILE A 292 0.56 -31.25 -24.84
N ASN A 293 -0.16 -31.74 -23.82
CA ASN A 293 0.05 -33.08 -23.23
C ASN A 293 -1.11 -34.03 -23.52
#